data_a8a6ccd1fb1315bdc4d90510eea3d368
#
_entry.id   a8a6ccd1fb1315bdc4d90510eea3d368
#
_cell.length_a   1.000
_cell.length_b   1.000
_cell.length_c   1.000
_cell.angle_alpha   90.00
_cell.angle_beta   90.00
_cell.angle_gamma   90.00
#
_symmetry.space_group_name_H-M   'P 1'
#
loop_
_entity.id
_entity.type
_entity.pdbx_description
1 polymer ?
#
loop_
_entity_poly.entity_id
_entity_poly.type
_entity_poly.pdbx_seq_one_letter_code
_entity_poly.pdbx_strand_id
1 'polypeptide(L)'
;KLTGKLSGWTASKDIILKVAGILTVKGGTGAILEYFGDGAKSLSCTGKGTICNMGAEIGATTSIFGYDAKMGEYLRGTGRAEIADGADAIAEHLTGDDEVYANPESYFDQVIEINLSELEPHINGPFTPDLAWPISKFADAVKVNGWPDQMEVGLIGSCTNSSYEDITRAASIAEQASDNNFKAKAEFIITPGSEQVRYTVERDGYLATFEKMGGVVLANACGPCIGQWARHSTDPTRKNSIVTSYNRNFSKRNDGNPNTHAFVASPEITTALAIAGSLSFNPLTDYLTNDKGEKFKLEEPLGIEMPVKGYAVEDAGFQAPAEDGSAVQVLVSPTSDRLQILAPFKAWEGTDLKGLKLLIKAKGKCTTDHISMAGPWLKFRGHLDNISNNMLIGALNFFNEKTDNVKNQLTGEYGTVPGTQRAYKAAGIGSVVVGDENYGEGSSREHAAMEPRFLGVRAVLVKSFARIHETNLKKQGMLGLTFADKEDYNKIQEDDSIDIIGLTSFAPGKQLQMVFNHADGTS
;
A
#
# COMPACT_ATOMS: atom_id res chain seq x y z
N LYS A 1 18.57 -0.92 -13.41
CA LYS A 1 18.92 -1.69 -14.62
C LYS A 1 18.61 -3.15 -14.39
N LEU A 2 17.80 -3.76 -15.28
CA LEU A 2 17.45 -5.17 -15.22
C LEU A 2 18.14 -5.90 -16.38
N THR A 3 18.89 -6.94 -16.06
CA THR A 3 19.61 -7.79 -17.04
C THR A 3 19.12 -9.24 -16.93
N GLY A 4 19.39 -10.05 -17.95
CA GLY A 4 18.94 -11.45 -17.97
C GLY A 4 17.42 -11.62 -18.09
N LYS A 5 16.89 -12.74 -17.65
CA LYS A 5 15.45 -13.09 -17.73
C LYS A 5 15.02 -13.83 -16.46
N LEU A 6 13.78 -13.59 -16.05
CA LEU A 6 13.13 -14.41 -15.03
C LEU A 6 13.01 -15.86 -15.50
N SER A 7 13.18 -16.80 -14.59
CA SER A 7 13.05 -18.22 -14.86
C SER A 7 12.50 -18.98 -13.66
N GLY A 8 11.88 -20.10 -13.93
CA GLY A 8 11.43 -21.00 -12.88
C GLY A 8 10.42 -20.37 -11.93
N TRP A 9 10.76 -20.41 -10.66
CA TRP A 9 9.92 -19.92 -9.57
C TRP A 9 9.94 -18.39 -9.38
N THR A 10 10.78 -17.66 -10.11
CA THR A 10 10.83 -16.19 -9.98
C THR A 10 9.72 -15.50 -10.76
N ALA A 11 9.22 -14.43 -10.23
CA ALA A 11 8.16 -13.59 -10.80
C ALA A 11 8.56 -12.11 -10.77
N SER A 12 7.83 -11.27 -11.50
CA SER A 12 8.03 -9.82 -11.47
C SER A 12 7.92 -9.25 -10.05
N LYS A 13 7.13 -9.88 -9.19
CA LYS A 13 7.01 -9.54 -7.77
C LYS A 13 8.35 -9.60 -7.04
N ASP A 14 9.20 -10.58 -7.33
CA ASP A 14 10.48 -10.78 -6.64
C ASP A 14 11.46 -9.64 -6.94
N ILE A 15 11.34 -9.00 -8.11
CA ILE A 15 12.14 -7.82 -8.46
C ILE A 15 11.86 -6.70 -7.47
N ILE A 16 10.59 -6.33 -7.30
CA ILE A 16 10.23 -5.21 -6.42
C ILE A 16 10.40 -5.56 -4.94
N LEU A 17 10.25 -6.82 -4.53
CA LEU A 17 10.56 -7.27 -3.18
C LEU A 17 12.07 -7.11 -2.88
N LYS A 18 12.94 -7.46 -3.83
CA LYS A 18 14.38 -7.23 -3.71
C LYS A 18 14.72 -5.75 -3.69
N VAL A 19 14.11 -4.94 -4.57
CA VAL A 19 14.30 -3.48 -4.59
C VAL A 19 13.87 -2.85 -3.25
N ALA A 20 12.76 -3.31 -2.68
CA ALA A 20 12.31 -2.87 -1.36
C ALA A 20 13.33 -3.20 -0.26
N GLY A 21 13.96 -4.36 -0.33
CA GLY A 21 15.04 -4.73 0.58
C GLY A 21 16.31 -3.87 0.43
N ILE A 22 16.59 -3.40 -0.78
CA ILE A 22 17.77 -2.53 -1.05
C ILE A 22 17.50 -1.08 -0.63
N LEU A 23 16.38 -0.50 -1.07
CA LEU A 23 16.04 0.91 -0.85
C LEU A 23 15.37 1.17 0.51
N THR A 24 14.79 0.15 1.12
CA THR A 24 13.88 0.27 2.28
C THR A 24 12.61 1.07 1.95
N VAL A 25 11.72 1.25 2.92
CA VAL A 25 10.47 2.04 2.77
C VAL A 25 10.70 3.54 2.58
N LYS A 26 11.94 4.02 2.69
CA LYS A 26 12.31 5.45 2.62
C LYS A 26 13.23 5.80 1.46
N GLY A 27 13.96 4.85 0.92
CA GLY A 27 15.06 5.12 -0.03
C GLY A 27 14.61 5.69 -1.37
N GLY A 28 13.35 5.47 -1.75
CA GLY A 28 12.75 6.08 -2.95
C GLY A 28 12.09 7.44 -2.72
N THR A 29 12.15 7.99 -1.50
CA THR A 29 11.46 9.26 -1.18
C THR A 29 12.02 10.42 -2.02
N GLY A 30 11.13 11.07 -2.78
CA GLY A 30 11.50 12.15 -3.70
C GLY A 30 12.12 11.70 -5.02
N ALA A 31 12.33 10.40 -5.22
CA ALA A 31 12.90 9.84 -6.43
C ALA A 31 11.82 9.33 -7.41
N ILE A 32 12.18 9.24 -8.66
CA ILE A 32 11.49 8.51 -9.72
C ILE A 32 12.33 7.27 -10.02
N LEU A 33 11.71 6.08 -9.97
CA LEU A 33 12.38 4.84 -10.31
C LEU A 33 12.11 4.52 -11.78
N GLU A 34 13.17 4.53 -12.58
CA GLU A 34 13.11 4.14 -13.97
C GLU A 34 13.73 2.76 -14.15
N TYR A 35 12.98 1.85 -14.77
CA TYR A 35 13.39 0.46 -15.02
C TYR A 35 13.74 0.29 -16.50
N PHE A 36 14.98 -0.13 -16.79
CA PHE A 36 15.48 -0.29 -18.15
C PHE A 36 16.39 -1.52 -18.28
N GLY A 37 16.82 -1.79 -19.52
CA GLY A 37 17.66 -2.93 -19.88
C GLY A 37 16.88 -4.09 -20.49
N ASP A 38 17.60 -5.10 -20.98
CA ASP A 38 16.98 -6.25 -21.67
C ASP A 38 16.07 -7.07 -20.75
N GLY A 39 16.41 -7.14 -19.46
CA GLY A 39 15.56 -7.75 -18.46
C GLY A 39 14.22 -7.04 -18.33
N ALA A 40 14.19 -5.70 -18.37
CA ALA A 40 12.95 -4.93 -18.29
C ALA A 40 12.05 -5.20 -19.51
N LYS A 41 12.63 -5.28 -20.72
CA LYS A 41 11.91 -5.60 -21.96
C LYS A 41 11.35 -7.03 -21.97
N SER A 42 11.95 -7.94 -21.20
CA SER A 42 11.51 -9.34 -21.13
C SER A 42 10.26 -9.55 -20.28
N LEU A 43 9.88 -8.56 -19.44
CA LEU A 43 8.74 -8.67 -18.53
C LEU A 43 7.41 -8.42 -19.26
N SER A 44 6.37 -9.12 -18.83
CA SER A 44 5.01 -8.86 -19.27
C SER A 44 4.53 -7.46 -18.86
N CYS A 45 3.54 -6.93 -19.56
CA CYS A 45 2.94 -5.63 -19.20
C CYS A 45 2.36 -5.66 -17.77
N THR A 46 1.68 -6.74 -17.39
CA THR A 46 1.11 -6.92 -16.05
C THR A 46 2.19 -7.07 -14.98
N GLY A 47 3.30 -7.74 -15.29
CA GLY A 47 4.46 -7.84 -14.41
C GLY A 47 5.12 -6.47 -14.14
N LYS A 48 5.25 -5.61 -15.16
CA LYS A 48 5.68 -4.21 -14.98
C LYS A 48 4.70 -3.44 -14.09
N GLY A 49 3.39 -3.68 -14.27
CA GLY A 49 2.34 -3.12 -13.42
C GLY A 49 2.51 -3.49 -11.93
N THR A 50 2.85 -4.74 -11.64
CA THR A 50 3.15 -5.22 -10.28
C THR A 50 4.32 -4.48 -9.66
N ILE A 51 5.40 -4.28 -10.41
CA ILE A 51 6.58 -3.54 -9.96
C ILE A 51 6.22 -2.08 -9.66
N CYS A 52 5.53 -1.41 -10.58
CA CYS A 52 5.09 -0.02 -10.40
C CYS A 52 4.13 0.13 -9.21
N ASN A 53 3.21 -0.82 -8.99
CA ASN A 53 2.28 -0.79 -7.88
C ASN A 53 3.01 -0.70 -6.52
N MET A 54 4.11 -1.43 -6.36
CA MET A 54 4.87 -1.44 -5.11
C MET A 54 5.92 -0.34 -5.02
N GLY A 55 6.09 0.51 -6.03
CA GLY A 55 6.95 1.69 -5.94
C GLY A 55 6.55 2.63 -4.80
N ALA A 56 5.26 2.71 -4.48
CA ALA A 56 4.76 3.48 -3.33
C ALA A 56 5.27 2.95 -1.98
N GLU A 57 5.56 1.64 -1.87
CA GLU A 57 6.01 1.01 -0.61
C GLU A 57 7.46 1.32 -0.27
N ILE A 58 8.24 1.78 -1.24
CA ILE A 58 9.61 2.26 -1.05
C ILE A 58 9.70 3.79 -1.03
N GLY A 59 8.57 4.48 -1.01
CA GLY A 59 8.47 5.94 -0.93
C GLY A 59 8.65 6.66 -2.27
N ALA A 60 8.76 5.95 -3.40
CA ALA A 60 8.98 6.56 -4.70
C ALA A 60 7.84 7.51 -5.11
N THR A 61 8.21 8.62 -5.76
CA THR A 61 7.24 9.55 -6.36
C THR A 61 6.46 8.88 -7.48
N THR A 62 7.16 8.12 -8.32
CA THR A 62 6.58 7.26 -9.35
C THR A 62 7.57 6.16 -9.74
N SER A 63 7.08 5.17 -10.48
CA SER A 63 7.89 4.15 -11.15
C SER A 63 7.53 4.14 -12.63
N ILE A 64 8.51 3.95 -13.51
CA ILE A 64 8.32 4.06 -14.94
C ILE A 64 9.09 2.97 -15.69
N PHE A 65 8.47 2.46 -16.73
CA PHE A 65 9.07 1.63 -17.77
C PHE A 65 8.89 2.33 -19.12
N GLY A 66 9.89 2.28 -19.97
CA GLY A 66 9.74 2.67 -21.38
C GLY A 66 8.72 1.77 -22.10
N TYR A 67 8.04 2.32 -23.10
CA TYR A 67 7.11 1.57 -23.94
C TYR A 67 7.83 0.47 -24.70
N ASP A 68 7.20 -0.70 -24.83
CA ASP A 68 7.69 -1.84 -25.62
C ASP A 68 6.57 -2.69 -26.22
N ALA A 69 6.96 -3.69 -27.01
CA ALA A 69 6.03 -4.59 -27.70
C ALA A 69 5.05 -5.30 -26.74
N LYS A 70 5.50 -5.67 -25.53
CA LYS A 70 4.63 -6.33 -24.53
C LYS A 70 3.49 -5.42 -24.07
N MET A 71 3.74 -4.12 -23.95
CA MET A 71 2.70 -3.13 -23.64
C MET A 71 1.73 -2.99 -24.82
N GLY A 72 2.23 -2.97 -26.07
CA GLY A 72 1.41 -2.95 -27.28
C GLY A 72 0.51 -4.19 -27.38
N GLU A 73 1.04 -5.38 -27.13
CA GLU A 73 0.30 -6.64 -27.09
C GLU A 73 -0.84 -6.59 -26.04
N TYR A 74 -0.55 -6.10 -24.85
CA TYR A 74 -1.53 -5.95 -23.80
C TYR A 74 -2.65 -4.96 -24.15
N LEU A 75 -2.31 -3.82 -24.75
CA LEU A 75 -3.30 -2.84 -25.21
C LEU A 75 -4.23 -3.47 -26.26
N ARG A 76 -3.69 -4.18 -27.24
CA ARG A 76 -4.50 -4.87 -28.26
C ARG A 76 -5.38 -5.96 -27.65
N GLY A 77 -4.82 -6.79 -26.78
CA GLY A 77 -5.55 -7.88 -26.12
C GLY A 77 -6.68 -7.40 -25.19
N THR A 78 -6.63 -6.14 -24.75
CA THR A 78 -7.65 -5.51 -23.89
C THR A 78 -8.55 -4.50 -24.65
N GLY A 79 -8.64 -4.63 -25.99
CA GLY A 79 -9.57 -3.86 -26.81
C GLY A 79 -9.15 -2.41 -27.08
N ARG A 80 -7.85 -2.09 -26.95
CA ARG A 80 -7.28 -0.74 -27.14
C ARG A 80 -6.28 -0.72 -28.30
N ALA A 81 -6.59 -1.38 -29.41
CA ALA A 81 -5.69 -1.53 -30.56
C ALA A 81 -5.28 -0.17 -31.17
N GLU A 82 -6.22 0.77 -31.31
CA GLU A 82 -5.91 2.11 -31.86
C GLU A 82 -4.89 2.88 -31.00
N ILE A 83 -4.93 2.69 -29.67
CA ILE A 83 -3.96 3.30 -28.75
C ILE A 83 -2.59 2.62 -28.93
N ALA A 84 -2.57 1.29 -29.11
CA ALA A 84 -1.33 0.55 -29.36
C ALA A 84 -0.69 1.00 -30.69
N ASP A 85 -1.49 1.13 -31.75
CA ASP A 85 -1.00 1.58 -33.07
C ASP A 85 -0.45 3.00 -33.00
N GLY A 86 -1.11 3.90 -32.26
CA GLY A 86 -0.61 5.25 -32.00
C GLY A 86 0.71 5.27 -31.21
N ALA A 87 0.82 4.42 -30.19
CA ALA A 87 2.04 4.29 -29.40
C ALA A 87 3.19 3.68 -30.21
N ASP A 88 2.91 2.66 -31.02
CA ASP A 88 3.93 2.06 -31.91
C ASP A 88 4.49 3.08 -32.92
N ALA A 89 3.63 3.97 -33.42
CA ALA A 89 4.05 5.02 -34.37
C ALA A 89 5.03 6.05 -33.77
N ILE A 90 5.08 6.17 -32.45
CA ILE A 90 5.97 7.11 -31.73
C ILE A 90 6.80 6.41 -30.66
N ALA A 91 7.03 5.11 -30.79
CA ALA A 91 7.66 4.27 -29.76
C ALA A 91 9.03 4.80 -29.32
N GLU A 92 9.80 5.37 -30.23
CA GLU A 92 11.11 6.00 -29.95
C GLU A 92 11.03 7.18 -28.97
N HIS A 93 9.86 7.86 -28.90
CA HIS A 93 9.63 8.98 -27.99
C HIS A 93 8.98 8.54 -26.66
N LEU A 94 8.64 7.27 -26.52
CA LEU A 94 8.01 6.69 -25.33
C LEU A 94 8.98 5.82 -24.50
N THR A 95 10.26 5.91 -24.76
CA THR A 95 11.33 5.24 -24.03
C THR A 95 12.42 6.25 -23.66
N GLY A 96 13.33 5.88 -22.79
CA GLY A 96 14.47 6.73 -22.48
C GLY A 96 15.50 6.74 -23.61
N ASP A 97 16.32 7.79 -23.65
CA ASP A 97 17.33 7.97 -24.67
C ASP A 97 18.43 6.91 -24.58
N ASP A 98 18.88 6.40 -25.72
CA ASP A 98 19.92 5.36 -25.79
C ASP A 98 21.23 5.80 -25.09
N GLU A 99 21.58 7.09 -25.17
CA GLU A 99 22.75 7.65 -24.49
C GLU A 99 22.66 7.54 -22.98
N VAL A 100 21.47 7.78 -22.42
CA VAL A 100 21.20 7.66 -20.97
C VAL A 100 21.38 6.22 -20.52
N TYR A 101 20.82 5.26 -21.27
CA TYR A 101 20.93 3.84 -20.93
C TYR A 101 22.31 3.25 -21.16
N ALA A 102 23.08 3.82 -22.09
CA ALA A 102 24.47 3.44 -22.31
C ALA A 102 25.41 3.92 -21.18
N ASN A 103 25.12 5.08 -20.58
CA ASN A 103 25.95 5.71 -19.54
C ASN A 103 25.12 6.08 -18.29
N PRO A 104 24.40 5.14 -17.68
CA PRO A 104 23.40 5.46 -16.65
C PRO A 104 24.00 6.20 -15.44
N GLU A 105 25.23 5.89 -15.04
CA GLU A 105 25.93 6.54 -13.93
C GLU A 105 26.15 8.06 -14.12
N SER A 106 26.07 8.55 -15.38
CA SER A 106 26.23 9.97 -15.70
C SER A 106 24.92 10.75 -15.63
N TYR A 107 23.77 10.07 -15.64
CA TYR A 107 22.45 10.69 -15.79
C TYR A 107 21.54 10.43 -14.60
N PHE A 108 21.70 9.30 -13.89
CA PHE A 108 20.89 8.96 -12.72
C PHE A 108 21.64 9.23 -11.43
N ASP A 109 20.93 9.69 -10.40
CA ASP A 109 21.49 9.91 -9.07
C ASP A 109 21.96 8.60 -8.40
N GLN A 110 21.32 7.48 -8.74
CA GLN A 110 21.67 6.15 -8.26
C GLN A 110 21.32 5.09 -9.30
N VAL A 111 22.20 4.14 -9.51
CA VAL A 111 21.97 2.97 -10.37
C VAL A 111 21.99 1.70 -9.54
N ILE A 112 20.93 0.91 -9.66
CA ILE A 112 20.82 -0.42 -9.05
C ILE A 112 20.72 -1.44 -10.18
N GLU A 113 21.63 -2.40 -10.22
CA GLU A 113 21.61 -3.47 -11.22
C GLU A 113 21.13 -4.78 -10.59
N ILE A 114 20.15 -5.44 -11.25
CA ILE A 114 19.61 -6.74 -10.85
C ILE A 114 19.69 -7.68 -12.06
N ASN A 115 20.42 -8.76 -11.91
CA ASN A 115 20.43 -9.86 -12.87
C ASN A 115 19.26 -10.80 -12.57
N LEU A 116 18.25 -10.80 -13.44
CA LEU A 116 17.03 -11.58 -13.28
C LEU A 116 17.29 -13.09 -13.36
N SER A 117 18.36 -13.51 -14.05
CA SER A 117 18.73 -14.93 -14.15
C SER A 117 19.33 -15.49 -12.86
N GLU A 118 19.77 -14.63 -11.94
CA GLU A 118 20.32 -14.99 -10.64
C GLU A 118 19.36 -14.65 -9.48
N LEU A 119 18.21 -14.05 -9.82
CA LEU A 119 17.22 -13.67 -8.82
C LEU A 119 16.55 -14.92 -8.24
N GLU A 120 16.52 -15.03 -6.92
CA GLU A 120 15.70 -16.00 -6.20
C GLU A 120 14.32 -15.41 -5.86
N PRO A 121 13.28 -16.23 -5.70
CA PRO A 121 12.05 -15.77 -5.05
C PRO A 121 12.31 -15.13 -3.70
N HIS A 122 11.58 -14.08 -3.37
CA HIS A 122 11.72 -13.33 -2.12
C HIS A 122 10.44 -13.40 -1.29
N ILE A 123 10.63 -13.41 0.03
CA ILE A 123 9.54 -13.27 1.02
C ILE A 123 9.93 -12.11 1.93
N ASN A 124 9.08 -11.07 1.95
CA ASN A 124 9.36 -9.87 2.74
C ASN A 124 8.45 -9.81 3.98
N GLY A 125 9.03 -9.42 5.10
CA GLY A 125 8.32 -9.28 6.36
C GLY A 125 8.95 -10.06 7.52
N PRO A 126 8.24 -10.09 8.67
CA PRO A 126 6.89 -9.56 8.89
C PRO A 126 6.89 -8.06 9.23
N PHE A 127 5.68 -7.45 9.26
CA PHE A 127 5.39 -6.09 9.74
C PHE A 127 5.92 -4.93 8.89
N THR A 128 6.74 -5.20 7.89
CA THR A 128 7.26 -4.19 6.96
C THR A 128 7.56 -4.84 5.60
N PRO A 129 7.31 -4.16 4.47
CA PRO A 129 7.54 -4.73 3.14
C PRO A 129 9.02 -4.70 2.71
N ASP A 130 9.92 -4.11 3.48
CA ASP A 130 11.35 -3.97 3.15
C ASP A 130 12.27 -4.96 3.88
N LEU A 131 11.76 -5.77 4.79
CA LEU A 131 12.52 -6.85 5.39
C LEU A 131 12.56 -8.06 4.44
N ALA A 132 13.46 -8.01 3.46
CA ALA A 132 13.53 -8.94 2.35
C ALA A 132 14.41 -10.16 2.63
N TRP A 133 13.88 -11.34 2.31
CA TRP A 133 14.58 -12.61 2.46
C TRP A 133 14.52 -13.40 1.15
N PRO A 134 15.66 -13.77 0.54
CA PRO A 134 15.65 -14.78 -0.52
C PRO A 134 15.17 -16.10 0.07
N ILE A 135 14.42 -16.87 -0.75
CA ILE A 135 13.77 -18.10 -0.26
C ILE A 135 14.77 -19.12 0.31
N SER A 136 15.98 -19.15 -0.23
CA SER A 136 17.07 -20.03 0.27
C SER A 136 17.51 -19.71 1.71
N LYS A 137 17.16 -18.55 2.24
CA LYS A 137 17.51 -18.08 3.60
C LYS A 137 16.29 -17.95 4.51
N PHE A 138 15.09 -18.09 3.97
CA PHE A 138 13.88 -17.77 4.71
C PHE A 138 13.58 -18.76 5.84
N ALA A 139 13.80 -20.06 5.64
CA ALA A 139 13.62 -21.07 6.70
C ALA A 139 14.53 -20.80 7.93
N ASP A 140 15.79 -20.42 7.69
CA ASP A 140 16.69 -20.02 8.77
C ASP A 140 16.23 -18.75 9.47
N ALA A 141 15.71 -17.76 8.70
CA ALA A 141 15.17 -16.53 9.27
C ALA A 141 13.96 -16.81 10.17
N VAL A 142 13.03 -17.67 9.74
CA VAL A 142 11.87 -18.12 10.54
C VAL A 142 12.34 -18.67 11.89
N LYS A 143 13.31 -19.58 11.86
CA LYS A 143 13.85 -20.23 13.05
C LYS A 143 14.56 -19.24 13.98
N VAL A 144 15.45 -18.42 13.45
CA VAL A 144 16.28 -17.47 14.23
C VAL A 144 15.43 -16.42 14.91
N ASN A 145 14.40 -15.92 14.22
CA ASN A 145 13.52 -14.89 14.76
C ASN A 145 12.35 -15.47 15.59
N GLY A 146 12.21 -16.79 15.65
CA GLY A 146 11.12 -17.44 16.38
C GLY A 146 9.72 -17.09 15.84
N TRP A 147 9.61 -16.88 14.52
CA TRP A 147 8.32 -16.67 13.88
C TRP A 147 7.52 -17.96 13.84
N PRO A 148 6.16 -17.91 13.96
CA PRO A 148 5.35 -19.12 13.81
C PRO A 148 5.52 -19.73 12.43
N ASP A 149 6.08 -20.94 12.35
CA ASP A 149 6.33 -21.63 11.09
C ASP A 149 5.06 -22.12 10.42
N GLN A 150 4.05 -22.51 11.21
CA GLN A 150 2.75 -22.90 10.68
C GLN A 150 2.11 -21.71 9.97
N MET A 151 1.92 -21.85 8.66
CA MET A 151 1.17 -20.90 7.85
C MET A 151 -0.32 -21.20 8.00
N GLU A 152 -1.09 -20.22 8.48
CA GLU A 152 -2.52 -20.39 8.70
C GLU A 152 -3.35 -20.00 7.48
N VAL A 153 -2.96 -18.94 6.78
CA VAL A 153 -3.69 -18.45 5.61
C VAL A 153 -2.73 -18.00 4.51
N GLY A 154 -3.03 -18.43 3.29
CA GLY A 154 -2.45 -17.91 2.06
C GLY A 154 -3.46 -17.04 1.32
N LEU A 155 -3.08 -15.83 0.93
CA LEU A 155 -3.95 -14.92 0.20
C LEU A 155 -3.27 -14.46 -1.09
N ILE A 156 -3.87 -14.77 -2.24
CA ILE A 156 -3.37 -14.31 -3.53
C ILE A 156 -4.36 -13.34 -4.18
N GLY A 157 -3.84 -12.38 -4.96
CA GLY A 157 -4.67 -11.46 -5.71
C GLY A 157 -4.57 -10.01 -5.26
N SER A 158 -5.72 -9.34 -5.12
CA SER A 158 -5.84 -7.89 -4.94
C SER A 158 -5.38 -7.11 -6.19
N CYS A 159 -5.18 -5.79 -6.12
CA CYS A 159 -4.74 -4.98 -7.25
C CYS A 159 -3.26 -5.22 -7.66
N THR A 160 -2.48 -5.87 -6.81
CA THR A 160 -1.03 -6.02 -7.00
C THR A 160 -0.67 -7.24 -7.83
N ASN A 161 -1.21 -8.43 -7.48
CA ASN A 161 -0.91 -9.69 -8.14
C ASN A 161 -2.18 -10.51 -8.38
N SER A 162 -2.91 -10.13 -9.41
CA SER A 162 -4.18 -10.77 -9.77
C SER A 162 -4.46 -10.67 -11.27
N SER A 163 -3.42 -10.47 -12.06
CA SER A 163 -3.49 -10.53 -13.50
C SER A 163 -3.82 -11.96 -13.98
N TYR A 164 -4.18 -12.10 -15.23
CA TYR A 164 -4.38 -13.41 -15.83
C TYR A 164 -3.11 -14.28 -15.72
N GLU A 165 -1.93 -13.68 -15.92
CA GLU A 165 -0.64 -14.35 -15.77
C GLU A 165 -0.42 -14.82 -14.32
N ASP A 166 -0.62 -13.95 -13.33
CA ASP A 166 -0.46 -14.30 -11.91
C ASP A 166 -1.36 -15.47 -11.50
N ILE A 167 -2.62 -15.44 -11.94
CA ILE A 167 -3.61 -16.48 -11.62
C ILE A 167 -3.24 -17.79 -12.30
N THR A 168 -2.81 -17.77 -13.58
CA THR A 168 -2.46 -19.01 -14.29
C THR A 168 -1.19 -19.65 -13.73
N ARG A 169 -0.19 -18.87 -13.33
CA ARG A 169 1.00 -19.38 -12.65
C ARG A 169 0.67 -20.03 -11.31
N ALA A 170 -0.14 -19.39 -10.50
CA ALA A 170 -0.59 -19.97 -9.22
C ALA A 170 -1.46 -21.22 -9.43
N ALA A 171 -2.34 -21.20 -10.44
CA ALA A 171 -3.20 -22.33 -10.76
C ALA A 171 -2.40 -23.55 -11.23
N SER A 172 -1.29 -23.35 -11.98
CA SER A 172 -0.45 -24.47 -12.39
C SER A 172 0.19 -25.21 -11.21
N ILE A 173 0.53 -24.51 -10.12
CA ILE A 173 1.00 -25.12 -8.88
C ILE A 173 -0.13 -25.86 -8.15
N ALA A 174 -1.32 -25.25 -8.11
CA ALA A 174 -2.49 -25.86 -7.49
C ALA A 174 -2.92 -27.14 -8.25
N GLU A 175 -2.85 -27.16 -9.59
CA GLU A 175 -3.15 -28.32 -10.43
C GLU A 175 -2.18 -29.46 -10.16
N GLN A 176 -0.87 -29.21 -10.19
CA GLN A 176 0.16 -30.21 -9.87
C GLN A 176 -0.09 -30.86 -8.51
N ALA A 177 -0.40 -30.07 -7.49
CA ALA A 177 -0.68 -30.58 -6.15
C ALA A 177 -1.99 -31.40 -6.14
N SER A 178 -3.06 -30.92 -6.77
CA SER A 178 -4.35 -31.61 -6.86
C SER A 178 -4.22 -32.98 -7.56
N ASP A 179 -3.45 -33.06 -8.65
CA ASP A 179 -3.22 -34.27 -9.39
C ASP A 179 -2.43 -35.32 -8.61
N ASN A 180 -1.65 -34.87 -7.62
CA ASN A 180 -0.93 -35.72 -6.67
C ASN A 180 -1.67 -35.89 -5.32
N ASN A 181 -2.98 -35.63 -5.29
CA ASN A 181 -3.85 -35.80 -4.12
C ASN A 181 -3.47 -34.92 -2.90
N PHE A 182 -2.89 -33.75 -3.14
CA PHE A 182 -2.69 -32.75 -2.09
C PHE A 182 -3.88 -31.78 -2.04
N LYS A 183 -4.11 -31.22 -0.87
CA LYS A 183 -4.93 -30.04 -0.63
C LYS A 183 -4.11 -28.99 0.10
N ALA A 184 -4.52 -27.75 0.04
CA ALA A 184 -3.91 -26.71 0.85
C ALA A 184 -4.06 -27.07 2.35
N LYS A 185 -2.96 -27.03 3.09
CA LYS A 185 -2.95 -27.23 4.54
C LYS A 185 -3.29 -25.94 5.28
N ALA A 186 -3.02 -24.78 4.68
CA ALA A 186 -3.47 -23.49 5.14
C ALA A 186 -4.81 -23.12 4.50
N GLU A 187 -5.61 -22.27 5.14
CA GLU A 187 -6.72 -21.59 4.47
C GLU A 187 -6.18 -20.86 3.23
N PHE A 188 -6.86 -21.01 2.08
CA PHE A 188 -6.36 -20.45 0.84
C PHE A 188 -7.42 -19.56 0.20
N ILE A 189 -7.09 -18.28 0.02
CA ILE A 189 -8.02 -17.25 -0.44
C ILE A 189 -7.51 -16.63 -1.74
N ILE A 190 -8.39 -16.52 -2.72
CA ILE A 190 -8.10 -15.98 -4.04
C ILE A 190 -8.99 -14.76 -4.30
N THR A 191 -8.38 -13.62 -4.67
CA THR A 191 -9.11 -12.41 -5.04
C THR A 191 -8.70 -11.98 -6.44
N PRO A 192 -9.52 -12.24 -7.50
CA PRO A 192 -9.24 -11.76 -8.85
C PRO A 192 -9.14 -10.23 -8.91
N GLY A 193 -8.39 -9.68 -9.87
CA GLY A 193 -8.09 -8.25 -9.93
C GLY A 193 -9.22 -7.37 -10.49
N SER A 194 -10.10 -7.96 -11.28
CA SER A 194 -11.26 -7.29 -11.88
C SER A 194 -12.31 -8.33 -12.27
N GLU A 195 -13.52 -7.88 -12.54
CA GLU A 195 -14.57 -8.77 -13.07
C GLU A 195 -14.14 -9.36 -14.41
N GLN A 196 -13.51 -8.60 -15.28
CA GLN A 196 -13.00 -9.11 -16.57
C GLN A 196 -12.00 -10.26 -16.37
N VAL A 197 -11.05 -10.10 -15.45
CA VAL A 197 -10.11 -11.19 -15.12
C VAL A 197 -10.87 -12.35 -14.49
N ARG A 198 -11.79 -12.12 -13.56
CA ARG A 198 -12.57 -13.17 -12.91
C ARG A 198 -13.33 -14.03 -13.93
N TYR A 199 -14.11 -13.41 -14.80
CA TYR A 199 -14.85 -14.13 -15.85
C TYR A 199 -13.91 -14.88 -16.81
N THR A 200 -12.76 -14.30 -17.12
CA THR A 200 -11.79 -14.94 -18.01
C THR A 200 -11.18 -16.19 -17.39
N VAL A 201 -10.69 -16.10 -16.14
CA VAL A 201 -10.08 -17.24 -15.44
C VAL A 201 -11.10 -18.30 -15.04
N GLU A 202 -12.36 -17.92 -14.80
CA GLU A 202 -13.48 -18.82 -14.57
C GLU A 202 -13.81 -19.61 -15.84
N ARG A 203 -13.99 -18.92 -16.97
CA ARG A 203 -14.22 -19.54 -18.30
C ARG A 203 -13.13 -20.54 -18.64
N ASP A 204 -11.88 -20.22 -18.33
CA ASP A 204 -10.71 -21.05 -18.66
C ASP A 204 -10.43 -22.14 -17.60
N GLY A 205 -11.26 -22.23 -16.54
CA GLY A 205 -11.26 -23.34 -15.57
C GLY A 205 -10.33 -23.16 -14.36
N TYR A 206 -9.57 -22.06 -14.26
CA TYR A 206 -8.57 -21.87 -13.21
C TYR A 206 -9.18 -21.71 -11.81
N LEU A 207 -10.37 -21.09 -11.69
CA LEU A 207 -11.03 -20.97 -10.38
C LEU A 207 -11.43 -22.35 -9.83
N ALA A 208 -11.92 -23.24 -10.69
CA ALA A 208 -12.26 -24.61 -10.29
C ALA A 208 -11.02 -25.40 -9.79
N THR A 209 -9.83 -25.12 -10.33
CA THR A 209 -8.57 -25.72 -9.86
C THR A 209 -8.27 -25.30 -8.42
N PHE A 210 -8.43 -24.01 -8.09
CA PHE A 210 -8.25 -23.54 -6.71
C PHE A 210 -9.30 -24.13 -5.75
N GLU A 211 -10.56 -24.23 -6.16
CA GLU A 211 -11.63 -24.81 -5.36
C GLU A 211 -11.35 -26.28 -5.02
N LYS A 212 -10.83 -27.07 -5.98
CA LYS A 212 -10.39 -28.46 -5.72
C LYS A 212 -9.32 -28.54 -4.63
N MET A 213 -8.46 -27.53 -4.54
CA MET A 213 -7.42 -27.40 -3.50
C MET A 213 -7.97 -26.93 -2.15
N GLY A 214 -9.26 -26.64 -2.05
CA GLY A 214 -9.89 -26.04 -0.85
C GLY A 214 -9.80 -24.51 -0.81
N GLY A 215 -9.44 -23.87 -1.94
CA GLY A 215 -9.39 -22.43 -2.07
C GLY A 215 -10.79 -21.79 -2.09
N VAL A 216 -10.87 -20.58 -1.55
CA VAL A 216 -12.09 -19.75 -1.53
C VAL A 216 -11.87 -18.51 -2.41
N VAL A 217 -12.72 -18.33 -3.40
CA VAL A 217 -12.68 -17.16 -4.28
C VAL A 217 -13.54 -16.05 -3.70
N LEU A 218 -12.93 -14.91 -3.43
CA LEU A 218 -13.63 -13.72 -2.94
C LEU A 218 -14.04 -12.79 -4.10
N ALA A 219 -14.95 -11.87 -3.80
CA ALA A 219 -15.29 -10.78 -4.70
C ALA A 219 -14.07 -9.89 -4.97
N ASN A 220 -14.05 -9.22 -6.14
CA ASN A 220 -12.99 -8.31 -6.56
C ASN A 220 -12.99 -7.02 -5.73
N ALA A 221 -12.51 -7.11 -4.51
CA ALA A 221 -12.43 -6.00 -3.59
C ALA A 221 -11.13 -6.06 -2.81
N CYS A 222 -10.75 -4.95 -2.20
CA CYS A 222 -9.54 -4.92 -1.36
C CYS A 222 -9.64 -5.87 -0.16
N GLY A 223 -10.82 -6.04 0.45
CA GLY A 223 -11.09 -7.01 1.52
C GLY A 223 -9.95 -7.14 2.54
N PRO A 224 -9.33 -8.34 2.64
CA PRO A 224 -8.22 -8.58 3.57
C PRO A 224 -7.02 -7.65 3.37
N CYS A 225 -6.78 -7.15 2.16
CA CYS A 225 -5.66 -6.24 1.88
C CYS A 225 -5.74 -4.92 2.67
N ILE A 226 -6.93 -4.48 3.06
CA ILE A 226 -7.15 -3.22 3.81
C ILE A 226 -7.82 -3.44 5.17
N GLY A 227 -7.80 -4.65 5.69
CA GLY A 227 -8.37 -4.95 7.00
C GLY A 227 -9.90 -5.10 7.03
N GLN A 228 -10.56 -5.23 5.88
CA GLN A 228 -11.96 -5.63 5.78
C GLN A 228 -12.07 -7.15 5.69
N TRP A 229 -11.64 -7.81 6.74
CA TRP A 229 -11.59 -9.27 6.82
C TRP A 229 -12.02 -9.75 8.21
N ALA A 230 -13.14 -10.45 8.24
CA ALA A 230 -13.61 -11.11 9.45
C ALA A 230 -12.89 -12.45 9.61
N ARG A 231 -11.62 -12.43 9.98
CA ARG A 231 -10.87 -13.62 10.32
C ARG A 231 -11.23 -14.04 11.74
N HIS A 232 -11.85 -15.20 11.87
CA HIS A 232 -12.19 -15.76 13.16
C HIS A 232 -10.98 -16.52 13.72
N SER A 233 -10.04 -15.81 14.35
CA SER A 233 -9.00 -16.46 15.14
C SER A 233 -9.59 -16.97 16.44
N THR A 234 -9.27 -18.21 16.80
CA THR A 234 -9.70 -18.81 18.05
C THR A 234 -8.99 -18.22 19.27
N ASP A 235 -7.82 -17.60 19.06
CA ASP A 235 -7.01 -16.96 20.11
C ASP A 235 -6.31 -15.71 19.55
N PRO A 236 -6.84 -14.51 19.83
CA PRO A 236 -6.25 -13.25 19.37
C PRO A 236 -4.91 -12.92 20.06
N THR A 237 -4.55 -13.61 21.15
CA THR A 237 -3.27 -13.39 21.84
C THR A 237 -2.14 -14.26 21.28
N ARG A 238 -2.47 -15.30 20.52
CA ARG A 238 -1.51 -16.23 19.93
C ARG A 238 -0.86 -15.62 18.68
N LYS A 239 0.46 -15.72 18.60
CA LYS A 239 1.19 -15.42 17.36
C LYS A 239 0.79 -16.40 16.27
N ASN A 240 0.58 -15.89 15.07
CA ASN A 240 0.23 -16.67 13.90
C ASN A 240 0.87 -16.08 12.64
N SER A 241 0.96 -16.84 11.55
CA SER A 241 1.58 -16.40 10.30
C SER A 241 0.62 -16.52 9.13
N ILE A 242 0.62 -15.50 8.28
CA ILE A 242 -0.06 -15.47 6.98
C ILE A 242 0.92 -15.02 5.89
N VAL A 243 0.73 -15.50 4.68
CA VAL A 243 1.49 -15.03 3.50
C VAL A 243 0.51 -14.49 2.46
N THR A 244 0.83 -13.33 1.91
CA THR A 244 -0.02 -12.65 0.94
C THR A 244 0.76 -12.25 -0.31
N SER A 245 0.11 -12.20 -1.46
CA SER A 245 0.67 -11.55 -2.64
C SER A 245 0.31 -10.07 -2.74
N TYR A 246 -0.18 -9.48 -1.67
CA TYR A 246 -0.51 -8.06 -1.58
C TYR A 246 0.75 -7.18 -1.59
N ASN A 247 0.57 -5.89 -1.39
CA ASN A 247 1.69 -4.94 -1.39
C ASN A 247 2.13 -4.49 0.01
N ARG A 248 1.33 -4.73 1.06
CA ARG A 248 1.56 -4.23 2.42
C ARG A 248 1.35 -5.29 3.46
N ASN A 249 2.18 -5.25 4.52
CA ASN A 249 2.12 -6.19 5.64
C ASN A 249 2.41 -5.52 6.99
N PHE A 250 2.10 -4.25 7.13
CA PHE A 250 2.22 -3.56 8.42
C PHE A 250 1.40 -4.26 9.51
N SER A 251 1.82 -4.08 10.76
CA SER A 251 1.10 -4.64 11.92
C SER A 251 -0.39 -4.27 11.87
N LYS A 252 -1.26 -5.23 12.18
CA LYS A 252 -2.72 -5.09 12.16
C LYS A 252 -3.35 -4.85 10.77
N ARG A 253 -2.55 -4.87 9.70
CA ARG A 253 -3.01 -4.46 8.37
C ARG A 253 -4.14 -5.30 7.82
N ASN A 254 -4.08 -6.62 7.98
CA ASN A 254 -4.98 -7.56 7.31
C ASN A 254 -6.23 -7.89 8.14
N ASP A 255 -6.06 -8.26 9.41
CA ASP A 255 -7.11 -8.76 10.30
C ASP A 255 -7.27 -7.95 11.60
N GLY A 256 -6.55 -6.84 11.75
CA GLY A 256 -6.57 -6.02 12.95
C GLY A 256 -5.81 -6.60 14.15
N ASN A 257 -5.25 -7.81 14.04
CA ASN A 257 -4.54 -8.49 15.12
C ASN A 257 -3.04 -8.16 15.10
N PRO A 258 -2.46 -7.58 16.17
CA PRO A 258 -1.04 -7.28 16.25
C PRO A 258 -0.14 -8.53 16.29
N ASN A 259 -0.71 -9.71 16.64
CA ASN A 259 0.00 -10.98 16.71
C ASN A 259 0.04 -11.74 15.37
N THR A 260 -0.58 -11.21 14.33
CA THR A 260 -0.51 -11.76 12.97
C THR A 260 0.77 -11.31 12.29
N HIS A 261 1.68 -12.26 12.06
CA HIS A 261 2.91 -12.06 11.29
C HIS A 261 2.56 -12.20 9.81
N ALA A 262 2.35 -11.07 9.15
CA ALA A 262 2.02 -11.03 7.73
C ALA A 262 3.29 -10.88 6.89
N PHE A 263 3.45 -11.77 5.92
CA PHE A 263 4.54 -11.78 4.94
C PHE A 263 3.99 -11.47 3.55
N VAL A 264 4.86 -10.98 2.68
CA VAL A 264 4.55 -10.68 1.27
C VAL A 264 5.45 -11.50 0.37
N ALA A 265 4.85 -12.23 -0.57
CA ALA A 265 5.56 -13.03 -1.57
C ALA A 265 4.81 -12.96 -2.92
N SER A 266 5.35 -13.62 -3.95
CA SER A 266 4.63 -13.83 -5.21
C SER A 266 3.44 -14.78 -5.04
N PRO A 267 2.45 -14.76 -5.96
CA PRO A 267 1.32 -15.68 -5.92
C PRO A 267 1.75 -17.15 -5.94
N GLU A 268 2.78 -17.49 -6.71
CA GLU A 268 3.32 -18.84 -6.83
C GLU A 268 3.89 -19.35 -5.50
N ILE A 269 4.72 -18.53 -4.87
CA ILE A 269 5.31 -18.87 -3.57
C ILE A 269 4.22 -18.94 -2.50
N THR A 270 3.29 -17.98 -2.48
CA THR A 270 2.16 -18.02 -1.55
C THR A 270 1.34 -19.30 -1.70
N THR A 271 1.08 -19.74 -2.93
CA THR A 271 0.36 -20.99 -3.23
C THR A 271 1.13 -22.22 -2.76
N ALA A 272 2.43 -22.31 -3.06
CA ALA A 272 3.27 -23.42 -2.64
C ALA A 272 3.34 -23.54 -1.10
N LEU A 273 3.52 -22.40 -0.41
CA LEU A 273 3.52 -22.36 1.06
C LEU A 273 2.16 -22.72 1.66
N ALA A 274 1.04 -22.33 1.02
CA ALA A 274 -0.30 -22.71 1.48
C ALA A 274 -0.54 -24.21 1.38
N ILE A 275 -0.05 -24.84 0.31
CA ILE A 275 -0.11 -26.29 0.12
C ILE A 275 0.74 -27.00 1.19
N ALA A 276 1.95 -26.52 1.43
CA ALA A 276 2.84 -27.09 2.43
C ALA A 276 2.37 -26.83 3.89
N GLY A 277 1.69 -25.72 4.13
CA GLY A 277 1.26 -25.27 5.47
C GLY A 277 2.40 -24.80 6.36
N SER A 278 3.56 -24.46 5.80
CA SER A 278 4.78 -24.08 6.54
C SER A 278 5.51 -22.96 5.83
N LEU A 279 5.97 -21.97 6.59
CA LEU A 279 6.81 -20.87 6.10
C LEU A 279 8.21 -21.37 5.67
N SER A 280 8.72 -22.42 6.33
CA SER A 280 10.06 -22.95 6.08
C SER A 280 10.14 -23.82 4.82
N PHE A 281 9.03 -24.08 4.13
CA PHE A 281 9.01 -24.86 2.91
C PHE A 281 9.64 -24.09 1.74
N ASN A 282 10.61 -24.71 1.07
CA ASN A 282 11.25 -24.15 -0.12
C ASN A 282 10.88 -25.01 -1.35
N PRO A 283 9.98 -24.55 -2.24
CA PRO A 283 9.53 -25.34 -3.39
C PRO A 283 10.65 -25.67 -4.39
N LEU A 284 11.78 -24.95 -4.35
CA LEU A 284 12.92 -25.22 -5.22
C LEU A 284 13.69 -26.49 -4.81
N THR A 285 13.65 -26.84 -3.53
CA THR A 285 14.48 -27.93 -2.97
C THR A 285 13.67 -29.02 -2.28
N ASP A 286 12.53 -28.68 -1.70
CA ASP A 286 11.83 -29.55 -0.77
C ASP A 286 10.75 -30.40 -1.49
N TYR A 287 10.36 -31.47 -0.82
CA TYR A 287 9.31 -32.38 -1.25
C TYR A 287 8.08 -32.22 -0.34
N LEU A 288 6.92 -32.21 -0.94
CA LEU A 288 5.66 -32.43 -0.24
C LEU A 288 5.50 -33.91 0.08
N THR A 289 4.84 -34.21 1.20
CA THR A 289 4.49 -35.60 1.55
C THR A 289 2.98 -35.66 1.76
N ASN A 290 2.30 -36.53 1.01
CA ASN A 290 0.86 -36.74 1.14
C ASN A 290 0.51 -37.66 2.32
N ASP A 291 -0.77 -37.85 2.57
CA ASP A 291 -1.28 -38.68 3.67
C ASP A 291 -0.92 -40.16 3.54
N LYS A 292 -0.51 -40.60 2.34
CA LYS A 292 -0.02 -41.96 2.06
C LYS A 292 1.48 -42.12 2.25
N GLY A 293 2.19 -41.01 2.59
CA GLY A 293 3.64 -40.99 2.72
C GLY A 293 4.41 -40.89 1.38
N GLU A 294 3.71 -40.63 0.28
CA GLU A 294 4.33 -40.45 -1.03
C GLU A 294 4.92 -39.05 -1.15
N LYS A 295 6.15 -38.95 -1.64
CA LYS A 295 6.87 -37.70 -1.83
C LYS A 295 6.64 -37.16 -3.23
N PHE A 296 6.37 -35.88 -3.33
CA PHE A 296 6.16 -35.15 -4.57
C PHE A 296 6.92 -33.82 -4.52
N LYS A 297 7.61 -33.45 -5.58
CA LYS A 297 8.24 -32.16 -5.76
C LYS A 297 7.43 -31.33 -6.73
N LEU A 298 7.10 -30.11 -6.33
CA LEU A 298 6.44 -29.17 -7.23
C LEU A 298 7.42 -28.76 -8.35
N GLU A 299 6.95 -28.80 -9.57
CA GLU A 299 7.65 -28.29 -10.73
C GLU A 299 7.46 -26.77 -10.84
N GLU A 300 8.30 -26.12 -11.65
CA GLU A 300 8.22 -24.69 -11.90
C GLU A 300 6.85 -24.25 -12.39
N PRO A 301 6.32 -23.09 -11.92
CA PRO A 301 5.01 -22.61 -12.34
C PRO A 301 4.98 -22.24 -13.81
N LEU A 302 3.95 -22.71 -14.51
CA LEU A 302 3.66 -22.35 -15.89
C LEU A 302 2.61 -21.22 -15.90
N GLY A 303 2.86 -20.15 -16.65
CA GLY A 303 1.96 -19.02 -16.78
C GLY A 303 1.66 -18.66 -18.22
N ILE A 304 0.55 -17.99 -18.41
CA ILE A 304 0.09 -17.48 -19.71
C ILE A 304 -0.09 -15.98 -19.56
N GLU A 305 0.71 -15.19 -20.27
CA GLU A 305 0.66 -13.72 -20.17
C GLU A 305 -0.71 -13.16 -20.59
N MET A 306 -1.29 -13.72 -21.65
CA MET A 306 -2.55 -13.27 -22.23
C MET A 306 -3.47 -14.46 -22.53
N PRO A 307 -4.77 -14.38 -22.24
CA PRO A 307 -5.69 -15.46 -22.51
C PRO A 307 -5.76 -15.77 -24.02
N VAL A 308 -5.54 -17.03 -24.40
CA VAL A 308 -5.51 -17.47 -25.80
C VAL A 308 -6.82 -17.15 -26.54
N LYS A 309 -7.96 -17.20 -25.84
CA LYS A 309 -9.30 -16.87 -26.38
C LYS A 309 -9.66 -15.39 -26.21
N GLY A 310 -8.68 -14.53 -25.88
CA GLY A 310 -8.93 -13.15 -25.47
C GLY A 310 -9.61 -13.04 -24.10
N TYR A 311 -9.67 -11.84 -23.57
CA TYR A 311 -10.41 -11.57 -22.33
C TYR A 311 -11.93 -11.75 -22.53
N ALA A 312 -12.61 -12.20 -21.50
CA ALA A 312 -14.07 -12.28 -21.51
C ALA A 312 -14.66 -10.86 -21.59
N VAL A 313 -15.70 -10.73 -22.42
CA VAL A 313 -16.38 -9.44 -22.67
C VAL A 313 -17.78 -9.47 -22.02
N GLU A 314 -17.89 -10.10 -20.87
CA GLU A 314 -19.14 -10.09 -20.12
C GLU A 314 -19.21 -8.83 -19.25
N ASP A 315 -20.30 -8.08 -19.41
CA ASP A 315 -20.53 -6.82 -18.70
C ASP A 315 -21.84 -6.87 -17.89
N ALA A 316 -22.08 -8.03 -17.27
CA ALA A 316 -23.31 -8.27 -16.50
C ALA A 316 -23.48 -7.34 -15.29
N GLY A 317 -22.40 -6.69 -14.84
CA GLY A 317 -22.39 -5.75 -13.72
C GLY A 317 -22.46 -4.27 -14.09
N PHE A 318 -22.31 -3.91 -15.36
CA PHE A 318 -22.31 -2.52 -15.79
C PHE A 318 -23.74 -1.95 -15.81
N GLN A 319 -23.93 -0.84 -15.11
CA GLN A 319 -25.14 -0.05 -15.16
C GLN A 319 -24.80 1.30 -15.77
N ALA A 320 -25.28 1.55 -17.00
CA ALA A 320 -25.06 2.82 -17.64
C ALA A 320 -25.69 3.96 -16.83
N PRO A 321 -25.02 5.10 -16.69
CA PRO A 321 -25.65 6.28 -16.11
C PRO A 321 -26.81 6.77 -17.00
N ALA A 322 -27.73 7.48 -16.40
CA ALA A 322 -28.78 8.13 -17.19
C ALA A 322 -28.17 9.13 -18.18
N GLU A 323 -28.68 9.20 -19.40
CA GLU A 323 -28.24 10.18 -20.43
C GLU A 323 -28.39 11.63 -19.94
N ASP A 324 -29.48 11.92 -19.25
CA ASP A 324 -29.70 13.19 -18.56
C ASP A 324 -29.88 12.94 -17.05
N GLY A 325 -28.89 13.34 -16.28
CA GLY A 325 -28.89 13.27 -14.83
C GLY A 325 -29.36 14.54 -14.12
N SER A 326 -29.82 15.56 -14.84
CA SER A 326 -30.16 16.88 -14.28
C SER A 326 -31.31 16.84 -13.26
N ALA A 327 -32.23 15.88 -13.39
CA ALA A 327 -33.32 15.66 -12.44
C ALA A 327 -32.98 14.75 -11.27
N VAL A 328 -31.81 14.15 -11.26
CA VAL A 328 -31.39 13.23 -10.19
C VAL A 328 -31.02 14.00 -8.92
N GLN A 329 -31.71 13.71 -7.82
CA GLN A 329 -31.39 14.28 -6.51
C GLN A 329 -30.64 13.27 -5.66
N VAL A 330 -29.55 13.71 -5.06
CA VAL A 330 -28.81 12.91 -4.07
C VAL A 330 -29.53 13.02 -2.73
N LEU A 331 -30.21 11.95 -2.33
CA LEU A 331 -30.93 11.87 -1.07
C LEU A 331 -30.07 11.17 -0.02
N VAL A 332 -29.79 11.88 1.07
CA VAL A 332 -29.10 11.34 2.26
C VAL A 332 -30.02 11.50 3.46
N SER A 333 -30.30 10.39 4.16
CA SER A 333 -31.07 10.46 5.40
C SER A 333 -30.36 11.35 6.42
N PRO A 334 -31.08 12.29 7.07
CA PRO A 334 -30.49 13.12 8.12
C PRO A 334 -29.94 12.32 9.31
N THR A 335 -30.39 11.08 9.50
CA THR A 335 -29.95 10.17 10.57
C THR A 335 -28.96 9.11 10.08
N SER A 336 -28.45 9.24 8.86
CA SER A 336 -27.45 8.29 8.36
C SER A 336 -26.16 8.42 9.17
N ASP A 337 -25.64 7.29 9.62
CA ASP A 337 -24.30 7.20 10.24
C ASP A 337 -23.19 6.94 9.21
N ARG A 338 -23.55 6.62 7.96
CA ARG A 338 -22.63 6.22 6.88
C ARG A 338 -22.44 7.26 5.79
N LEU A 339 -23.40 8.15 5.60
CA LEU A 339 -23.41 9.16 4.54
C LEU A 339 -23.68 10.55 5.15
N GLN A 340 -22.98 11.55 4.65
CA GLN A 340 -23.14 12.95 5.05
C GLN A 340 -23.04 13.85 3.82
N ILE A 341 -23.96 14.80 3.69
CA ILE A 341 -23.81 15.90 2.72
C ILE A 341 -22.83 16.91 3.35
N LEU A 342 -21.71 17.14 2.69
CA LEU A 342 -20.69 18.06 3.16
C LEU A 342 -21.01 19.48 2.75
N ALA A 343 -20.88 20.42 3.70
CA ALA A 343 -20.81 21.83 3.37
C ALA A 343 -19.38 22.17 2.85
N PRO A 344 -19.27 23.11 1.89
CA PRO A 344 -17.95 23.59 1.45
C PRO A 344 -17.11 24.10 2.61
N PHE A 345 -15.81 23.80 2.60
CA PHE A 345 -14.89 24.40 3.57
C PHE A 345 -14.81 25.92 3.38
N LYS A 346 -14.71 26.64 4.48
CA LYS A 346 -14.52 28.08 4.44
C LYS A 346 -13.20 28.42 3.76
N ALA A 347 -13.22 29.44 2.92
CA ALA A 347 -12.00 29.99 2.33
C ALA A 347 -11.06 30.57 3.41
N TRP A 348 -9.77 30.66 3.07
CA TRP A 348 -8.82 31.36 3.91
C TRP A 348 -9.15 32.87 3.96
N GLU A 349 -9.06 33.46 5.14
CA GLU A 349 -9.45 34.87 5.39
C GLU A 349 -8.39 35.89 4.93
N GLY A 350 -7.28 35.43 4.32
CA GLY A 350 -6.23 36.32 3.82
C GLY A 350 -5.31 36.89 4.90
N THR A 351 -5.29 36.29 6.09
CA THR A 351 -4.46 36.76 7.24
C THR A 351 -3.56 35.67 7.77
N ASP A 352 -2.54 36.04 8.50
CA ASP A 352 -1.69 35.11 9.25
C ASP A 352 -2.50 34.35 10.30
N LEU A 353 -2.06 33.15 10.63
CA LEU A 353 -2.70 32.33 11.66
C LEU A 353 -1.99 32.52 12.99
N LYS A 354 -2.76 32.87 14.04
CA LYS A 354 -2.21 33.17 15.38
C LYS A 354 -2.94 32.39 16.46
N GLY A 355 -2.23 32.11 17.55
CA GLY A 355 -2.76 31.48 18.74
C GLY A 355 -3.24 30.03 18.51
N LEU A 356 -2.71 29.34 17.51
CA LEU A 356 -3.00 27.94 17.28
C LEU A 356 -2.50 27.09 18.44
N LYS A 357 -3.14 25.95 18.70
CA LYS A 357 -2.72 25.01 19.73
C LYS A 357 -1.92 23.86 19.13
N LEU A 358 -0.89 23.38 19.83
CA LEU A 358 -0.29 22.10 19.52
C LEU A 358 -1.30 21.01 19.86
N LEU A 359 -1.76 20.25 18.84
CA LEU A 359 -2.66 19.11 19.07
C LEU A 359 -1.90 17.88 19.52
N ILE A 360 -0.88 17.52 18.77
CA ILE A 360 0.00 16.37 19.04
C ILE A 360 1.38 16.60 18.42
N LYS A 361 2.40 16.15 19.11
CA LYS A 361 3.75 15.93 18.57
C LYS A 361 3.95 14.42 18.45
N ALA A 362 3.83 13.89 17.23
CA ALA A 362 3.96 12.46 16.96
C ALA A 362 5.42 12.03 17.01
N LYS A 363 5.71 10.96 17.78
CA LYS A 363 7.04 10.39 17.97
C LYS A 363 7.28 9.27 16.96
N GLY A 364 8.35 9.37 16.18
CA GLY A 364 8.79 8.33 15.26
C GLY A 364 7.80 8.04 14.13
N LYS A 365 7.66 6.78 13.75
CA LYS A 365 6.84 6.35 12.61
C LYS A 365 5.36 6.71 12.78
N CYS A 366 4.82 7.51 11.86
CA CYS A 366 3.41 7.86 11.78
C CYS A 366 2.88 7.58 10.37
N THR A 367 2.27 6.42 10.18
CA THR A 367 1.70 5.99 8.90
C THR A 367 0.30 6.55 8.68
N THR A 368 -0.23 6.46 7.45
CA THR A 368 -1.64 6.79 7.20
C THR A 368 -2.61 5.90 7.98
N ASP A 369 -2.19 4.68 8.38
CA ASP A 369 -2.98 3.84 9.30
C ASP A 369 -3.00 4.37 10.74
N HIS A 370 -2.00 5.15 11.15
CA HIS A 370 -2.02 5.84 12.44
C HIS A 370 -2.84 7.12 12.40
N ILE A 371 -2.97 7.75 11.22
CA ILE A 371 -3.70 9.02 11.04
C ILE A 371 -5.18 8.79 10.78
N SER A 372 -5.51 7.85 9.87
CA SER A 372 -6.88 7.47 9.52
C SER A 372 -6.92 5.98 9.24
N MET A 373 -7.29 5.20 10.23
CA MET A 373 -7.33 3.73 10.11
C MET A 373 -8.35 3.28 9.07
N ALA A 374 -8.02 2.19 8.38
CA ALA A 374 -8.95 1.42 7.56
C ALA A 374 -9.76 0.43 8.42
N GLY A 375 -10.06 -0.76 7.89
CA GLY A 375 -10.78 -1.81 8.60
C GLY A 375 -12.22 -1.37 8.95
N PRO A 376 -12.64 -1.51 10.19
CA PRO A 376 -14.02 -1.19 10.61
C PRO A 376 -14.45 0.26 10.39
N TRP A 377 -13.50 1.19 10.29
CA TRP A 377 -13.75 2.60 10.07
C TRP A 377 -14.23 2.92 8.65
N LEU A 378 -13.90 2.07 7.68
CA LEU A 378 -14.27 2.29 6.28
C LEU A 378 -15.78 2.33 6.04
N LYS A 379 -16.61 1.81 6.95
CA LYS A 379 -18.06 1.96 6.89
C LYS A 379 -18.50 3.43 6.96
N PHE A 380 -17.67 4.31 7.53
CA PHE A 380 -17.95 5.73 7.70
C PHE A 380 -17.30 6.63 6.64
N ARG A 381 -16.61 6.08 5.64
CA ARG A 381 -15.86 6.92 4.69
C ARG A 381 -16.73 7.88 3.87
N GLY A 382 -18.03 7.65 3.78
CA GLY A 382 -19.01 8.59 3.22
C GLY A 382 -19.57 9.59 4.23
N HIS A 383 -19.14 9.55 5.50
CA HIS A 383 -19.58 10.41 6.59
C HIS A 383 -18.38 11.02 7.30
N LEU A 384 -17.92 12.18 6.83
CA LEU A 384 -16.65 12.78 7.27
C LEU A 384 -16.61 13.05 8.77
N ASP A 385 -17.71 13.48 9.37
CA ASP A 385 -17.76 13.72 10.82
C ASP A 385 -17.56 12.42 11.63
N ASN A 386 -18.22 11.32 11.25
CA ASN A 386 -18.08 10.05 11.95
C ASN A 386 -16.70 9.43 11.77
N ILE A 387 -16.14 9.43 10.54
CA ILE A 387 -14.81 8.87 10.31
C ILE A 387 -13.73 9.69 11.02
N SER A 388 -13.94 10.99 11.21
CA SER A 388 -12.99 11.85 11.93
C SER A 388 -12.79 11.48 13.40
N ASN A 389 -13.60 10.56 13.95
CA ASN A 389 -13.37 10.02 15.28
C ASN A 389 -12.17 9.05 15.35
N ASN A 390 -11.56 8.70 14.20
CA ASN A 390 -10.32 7.93 14.17
C ASN A 390 -9.08 8.78 13.89
N MET A 391 -9.22 10.11 13.79
CA MET A 391 -8.12 11.00 13.48
C MET A 391 -6.97 10.86 14.50
N LEU A 392 -5.82 10.39 14.02
CA LEU A 392 -4.56 10.28 14.79
C LEU A 392 -4.60 9.37 16.03
N ILE A 393 -5.62 8.52 16.16
CA ILE A 393 -5.72 7.62 17.32
C ILE A 393 -4.61 6.56 17.38
N GLY A 394 -3.92 6.32 16.27
CA GLY A 394 -2.76 5.42 16.21
C GLY A 394 -1.41 6.13 16.36
N ALA A 395 -1.37 7.46 16.37
CA ALA A 395 -0.14 8.22 16.50
C ALA A 395 0.37 8.19 17.95
N LEU A 396 1.69 7.94 18.12
CA LEU A 396 2.33 7.93 19.44
C LEU A 396 2.65 9.37 19.85
N ASN A 397 2.10 9.84 20.97
CA ASN A 397 2.40 11.17 21.49
C ASN A 397 3.82 11.20 22.09
N PHE A 398 4.62 12.17 21.65
CA PHE A 398 6.01 12.33 22.09
C PHE A 398 6.13 12.56 23.62
N PHE A 399 5.19 13.29 24.23
CA PHE A 399 5.31 13.75 25.61
C PHE A 399 4.97 12.68 26.65
N ASN A 400 4.10 11.72 26.32
CA ASN A 400 3.66 10.70 27.27
C ASN A 400 3.77 9.27 26.75
N GLU A 401 4.24 9.09 25.51
CA GLU A 401 4.42 7.78 24.84
C GLU A 401 3.14 6.92 24.78
N LYS A 402 1.98 7.57 24.72
CA LYS A 402 0.69 6.90 24.56
C LYS A 402 0.06 7.22 23.21
N THR A 403 -0.74 6.29 22.71
CA THR A 403 -1.62 6.52 21.55
C THR A 403 -2.96 7.07 22.00
N ASP A 404 -3.60 7.86 21.15
CA ASP A 404 -4.91 8.48 21.40
C ASP A 404 -5.00 9.18 22.77
N ASN A 405 -3.93 9.87 23.17
CA ASN A 405 -3.84 10.52 24.46
C ASN A 405 -3.02 11.83 24.36
N VAL A 406 -3.70 12.96 24.34
CA VAL A 406 -3.11 14.29 24.20
C VAL A 406 -3.69 15.26 25.24
N LYS A 407 -2.91 16.26 25.61
CA LYS A 407 -3.32 17.29 26.55
C LYS A 407 -4.24 18.31 25.88
N ASN A 408 -5.41 18.51 26.46
CA ASN A 408 -6.29 19.62 26.09
C ASN A 408 -5.80 20.89 26.78
N GLN A 409 -5.19 21.81 26.03
CA GLN A 409 -4.65 23.05 26.59
C GLN A 409 -5.73 24.02 27.14
N LEU A 410 -7.03 23.77 26.85
CA LEU A 410 -8.13 24.59 27.42
C LEU A 410 -8.50 24.14 28.85
N THR A 411 -8.33 22.86 29.16
CA THR A 411 -8.71 22.30 30.47
C THR A 411 -7.53 21.81 31.28
N GLY A 412 -6.38 21.57 30.64
CA GLY A 412 -5.21 20.93 31.24
C GLY A 412 -5.29 19.40 31.35
N GLU A 413 -6.41 18.80 30.97
CA GLU A 413 -6.64 17.37 31.09
C GLU A 413 -6.23 16.60 29.83
N TYR A 414 -5.88 15.33 29.97
CA TYR A 414 -5.60 14.44 28.86
C TYR A 414 -6.87 13.75 28.33
N GLY A 415 -7.00 13.66 27.01
CA GLY A 415 -8.13 13.05 26.34
C GLY A 415 -7.74 12.46 25.00
N THR A 416 -8.74 11.93 24.26
CA THR A 416 -8.54 11.41 22.91
C THR A 416 -8.16 12.54 21.95
N VAL A 417 -7.38 12.20 20.91
CA VAL A 417 -6.96 13.21 19.91
C VAL A 417 -8.16 13.85 19.20
N PRO A 418 -9.15 13.06 18.67
CA PRO A 418 -10.33 13.65 18.05
C PRO A 418 -11.17 14.47 19.04
N GLY A 419 -11.33 14.00 20.27
CA GLY A 419 -12.09 14.70 21.30
C GLY A 419 -11.49 16.06 21.66
N THR A 420 -10.18 16.10 21.87
CA THR A 420 -9.43 17.36 22.11
C THR A 420 -9.57 18.33 20.94
N GLN A 421 -9.41 17.86 19.71
CA GLN A 421 -9.54 18.71 18.54
C GLN A 421 -10.98 19.21 18.34
N ARG A 422 -12.00 18.42 18.66
CA ARG A 422 -13.40 18.87 18.66
C ARG A 422 -13.63 19.98 19.68
N ALA A 423 -12.99 19.90 20.86
CA ALA A 423 -13.06 20.97 21.86
C ALA A 423 -12.42 22.28 21.33
N TYR A 424 -11.27 22.20 20.68
CA TYR A 424 -10.64 23.37 20.03
C TYR A 424 -11.53 23.95 18.93
N LYS A 425 -12.09 23.11 18.06
CA LYS A 425 -13.02 23.55 17.01
C LYS A 425 -14.25 24.25 17.58
N ALA A 426 -14.84 23.73 18.65
CA ALA A 426 -15.99 24.33 19.33
C ALA A 426 -15.65 25.70 19.94
N ALA A 427 -14.41 25.88 20.41
CA ALA A 427 -13.89 27.15 20.91
C ALA A 427 -13.44 28.13 19.80
N GLY A 428 -13.57 27.74 18.52
CA GLY A 428 -13.12 28.54 17.37
C GLY A 428 -11.59 28.60 17.20
N ILE A 429 -10.85 27.70 17.82
CA ILE A 429 -9.39 27.66 17.85
C ILE A 429 -8.88 26.61 16.85
N GLY A 430 -7.93 26.99 16.01
CA GLY A 430 -7.20 26.05 15.15
C GLY A 430 -6.04 25.39 15.88
N SER A 431 -5.49 24.34 15.27
CA SER A 431 -4.34 23.62 15.82
C SER A 431 -3.30 23.25 14.76
N VAL A 432 -2.16 22.78 15.26
CA VAL A 432 -1.05 22.24 14.46
C VAL A 432 -0.74 20.83 14.92
N VAL A 433 -0.47 19.97 13.96
CA VAL A 433 0.10 18.63 14.16
C VAL A 433 1.58 18.69 13.86
N VAL A 434 2.41 18.15 14.74
CA VAL A 434 3.85 18.03 14.53
C VAL A 434 4.21 16.56 14.38
N GLY A 435 4.97 16.22 13.34
CA GLY A 435 5.38 14.84 13.04
C GLY A 435 6.90 14.70 12.90
N ASP A 436 7.34 13.46 12.91
CA ASP A 436 8.72 13.05 12.73
C ASP A 436 9.05 12.77 11.26
N GLU A 437 10.00 11.88 10.99
CA GLU A 437 10.43 11.50 9.65
C GLU A 437 9.37 10.67 8.90
N ASN A 438 9.27 10.90 7.57
CA ASN A 438 8.42 10.14 6.65
C ASN A 438 6.94 10.08 7.09
N TYR A 439 6.42 11.19 7.59
CA TYR A 439 5.07 11.29 8.11
C TYR A 439 4.02 11.01 7.03
N GLY A 440 3.06 10.12 7.32
CA GLY A 440 2.00 9.72 6.39
C GLY A 440 2.41 8.61 5.43
N GLU A 441 3.47 7.84 5.74
CA GLU A 441 3.88 6.64 5.00
C GLU A 441 2.72 5.65 4.83
N GLY A 442 2.72 4.91 3.72
CA GLY A 442 1.75 3.83 3.47
C GLY A 442 0.68 4.19 2.45
N SER A 443 -0.56 3.77 2.67
CA SER A 443 -1.66 3.92 1.73
C SER A 443 -1.99 5.38 1.42
N SER A 444 -2.32 5.67 0.15
CA SER A 444 -2.94 6.94 -0.20
C SER A 444 -4.35 7.01 0.40
N ARG A 445 -4.50 7.80 1.45
CA ARG A 445 -5.79 8.01 2.11
C ARG A 445 -6.08 9.50 2.18
N GLU A 446 -7.05 9.93 1.40
CA GLU A 446 -7.55 11.30 1.41
C GLU A 446 -8.11 11.66 2.79
N HIS A 447 -8.77 10.71 3.46
CA HIS A 447 -9.31 10.91 4.80
C HIS A 447 -8.23 11.30 5.81
N ALA A 448 -7.00 10.79 5.69
CA ALA A 448 -5.88 11.20 6.53
C ALA A 448 -5.53 12.70 6.41
N ALA A 449 -5.97 13.37 5.35
CA ALA A 449 -5.88 14.82 5.18
C ALA A 449 -7.24 15.53 5.40
N MET A 450 -8.35 14.89 5.02
CA MET A 450 -9.70 15.46 5.16
C MET A 450 -10.13 15.58 6.62
N GLU A 451 -9.86 14.57 7.44
CA GLU A 451 -10.24 14.54 8.86
C GLU A 451 -9.59 15.66 9.66
N PRO A 452 -8.26 15.86 9.63
CA PRO A 452 -7.64 17.01 10.27
C PRO A 452 -8.20 18.35 9.76
N ARG A 453 -8.37 18.48 8.44
CA ARG A 453 -8.98 19.66 7.83
C ARG A 453 -10.37 19.94 8.35
N PHE A 454 -11.22 18.91 8.38
CA PHE A 454 -12.60 19.00 8.84
C PHE A 454 -12.71 19.37 10.31
N LEU A 455 -11.85 18.80 11.15
CA LEU A 455 -11.83 19.08 12.58
C LEU A 455 -11.16 20.43 12.94
N GLY A 456 -10.47 21.09 11.99
CA GLY A 456 -9.92 22.43 12.19
C GLY A 456 -8.42 22.49 12.47
N VAL A 457 -7.68 21.42 12.20
CA VAL A 457 -6.21 21.48 12.08
C VAL A 457 -5.85 22.38 10.90
N ARG A 458 -4.88 23.27 11.07
CA ARG A 458 -4.48 24.28 10.08
C ARG A 458 -3.20 23.94 9.36
N ALA A 459 -2.26 23.31 10.05
CA ALA A 459 -0.97 22.92 9.49
C ALA A 459 -0.49 21.59 10.05
N VAL A 460 0.30 20.92 9.25
CA VAL A 460 1.08 19.75 9.64
C VAL A 460 2.55 20.08 9.39
N LEU A 461 3.37 20.13 10.44
CA LEU A 461 4.80 20.43 10.41
C LEU A 461 5.59 19.17 10.75
N VAL A 462 6.51 18.76 9.87
CA VAL A 462 7.23 17.49 10.03
C VAL A 462 8.71 17.61 9.67
N LYS A 463 9.52 16.66 10.10
CA LYS A 463 10.90 16.54 9.61
C LYS A 463 10.97 16.16 8.13
N SER A 464 10.08 15.26 7.69
CA SER A 464 9.86 14.91 6.30
C SER A 464 8.50 14.26 6.10
N PHE A 465 7.93 14.40 4.89
CA PHE A 465 6.67 13.77 4.49
C PHE A 465 6.89 12.53 3.64
N ALA A 466 5.98 11.58 3.74
CA ALA A 466 5.71 10.66 2.65
C ALA A 466 4.99 11.42 1.51
N ARG A 467 5.47 11.25 0.28
CA ARG A 467 5.10 12.06 -0.88
C ARG A 467 3.59 12.15 -1.14
N ILE A 468 2.90 11.01 -1.08
CA ILE A 468 1.46 10.94 -1.36
C ILE A 468 0.67 11.73 -0.31
N HIS A 469 1.02 11.58 0.96
CA HIS A 469 0.33 12.27 2.05
C HIS A 469 0.52 13.78 1.99
N GLU A 470 1.73 14.25 1.70
CA GLU A 470 2.02 15.67 1.46
C GLU A 470 1.11 16.23 0.34
N THR A 471 0.99 15.49 -0.77
CA THR A 471 0.10 15.87 -1.87
C THR A 471 -1.36 15.94 -1.43
N ASN A 472 -1.81 14.97 -0.64
CA ASN A 472 -3.19 14.95 -0.13
C ASN A 472 -3.47 16.13 0.81
N LEU A 473 -2.54 16.49 1.71
CA LEU A 473 -2.67 17.68 2.54
C LEU A 473 -2.83 18.95 1.69
N LYS A 474 -1.97 19.14 0.69
CA LYS A 474 -2.02 20.29 -0.22
C LYS A 474 -3.34 20.35 -1.00
N LYS A 475 -3.83 19.21 -1.52
CA LYS A 475 -5.12 19.10 -2.23
C LYS A 475 -6.31 19.45 -1.33
N GLN A 476 -6.21 19.21 -0.04
CA GLN A 476 -7.23 19.59 0.94
C GLN A 476 -7.08 21.04 1.44
N GLY A 477 -6.15 21.81 0.90
CA GLY A 477 -5.89 23.20 1.33
C GLY A 477 -5.30 23.28 2.73
N MET A 478 -4.54 22.27 3.15
CA MET A 478 -3.79 22.26 4.40
C MET A 478 -2.33 22.70 4.15
N LEU A 479 -1.75 23.41 5.11
CA LEU A 479 -0.33 23.73 5.10
C LEU A 479 0.47 22.47 5.48
N GLY A 480 1.10 21.82 4.51
CA GLY A 480 2.09 20.77 4.72
C GLY A 480 3.49 21.42 4.74
N LEU A 481 4.11 21.50 5.90
CA LEU A 481 5.35 22.22 6.15
C LEU A 481 6.45 21.28 6.64
N THR A 482 7.69 21.57 6.28
CA THR A 482 8.87 20.85 6.80
C THR A 482 9.73 21.82 7.59
N PHE A 483 10.39 21.30 8.63
CA PHE A 483 11.39 22.07 9.38
C PHE A 483 12.54 22.52 8.46
N ALA A 484 12.96 23.77 8.57
CA ALA A 484 14.19 24.25 7.94
C ALA A 484 15.42 23.64 8.65
N ASP A 485 15.39 23.53 9.97
CA ASP A 485 16.32 22.76 10.79
C ASP A 485 15.51 21.68 11.53
N LYS A 486 15.82 20.40 11.25
CA LYS A 486 15.14 19.26 11.88
C LYS A 486 15.29 19.18 13.39
N GLU A 487 16.35 19.79 13.95
CA GLU A 487 16.58 19.85 15.39
C GLU A 487 15.57 20.74 16.11
N ASP A 488 14.92 21.68 15.43
CA ASP A 488 13.85 22.51 15.99
C ASP A 488 12.65 21.67 16.46
N TYR A 489 12.47 20.47 15.90
CA TYR A 489 11.50 19.50 16.42
C TYR A 489 11.68 19.27 17.93
N ASN A 490 12.91 19.21 18.42
CA ASN A 490 13.21 18.90 19.82
C ASN A 490 12.85 20.08 20.77
N LYS A 491 12.75 21.29 20.25
CA LYS A 491 12.45 22.50 21.04
C LYS A 491 10.96 22.67 21.37
N ILE A 492 10.07 22.00 20.61
CA ILE A 492 8.62 22.14 20.74
C ILE A 492 8.12 21.50 22.03
N GLN A 493 7.34 22.26 22.81
CA GLN A 493 6.78 21.88 24.10
C GLN A 493 5.26 21.58 24.00
N GLU A 494 4.72 20.83 24.96
CA GLU A 494 3.33 20.34 24.92
C GLU A 494 2.29 21.46 24.97
N ASP A 495 2.59 22.53 25.71
CA ASP A 495 1.68 23.67 25.96
C ASP A 495 1.90 24.83 25.00
N ASP A 496 2.66 24.65 23.91
CA ASP A 496 2.97 25.73 22.98
C ASP A 496 1.72 26.30 22.30
N SER A 497 1.70 27.66 22.25
CA SER A 497 0.83 28.42 21.35
C SER A 497 1.61 28.78 20.09
N ILE A 498 1.01 28.61 18.92
CA ILE A 498 1.73 28.66 17.65
C ILE A 498 1.17 29.73 16.74
N ASP A 499 2.05 30.59 16.21
CA ASP A 499 1.73 31.55 15.17
C ASP A 499 2.40 31.16 13.85
N ILE A 500 1.70 31.29 12.72
CA ILE A 500 2.22 31.10 11.37
C ILE A 500 2.14 32.42 10.64
N ILE A 501 3.32 32.99 10.34
CA ILE A 501 3.49 34.36 9.84
C ILE A 501 4.02 34.35 8.41
N GLY A 502 3.57 35.28 7.59
CA GLY A 502 4.01 35.46 6.20
C GLY A 502 3.08 34.83 5.17
N LEU A 503 1.90 34.35 5.57
CA LEU A 503 0.92 33.72 4.67
C LEU A 503 0.46 34.64 3.54
N THR A 504 0.33 35.93 3.78
CA THR A 504 -0.07 36.93 2.77
C THR A 504 0.93 37.12 1.64
N SER A 505 2.20 36.74 1.88
CA SER A 505 3.28 36.77 0.90
C SER A 505 3.78 35.39 0.48
N PHE A 506 3.03 34.33 0.85
CA PHE A 506 3.40 32.95 0.56
C PHE A 506 3.48 32.70 -0.95
N ALA A 507 4.61 32.15 -1.38
CA ALA A 507 4.90 31.86 -2.79
C ALA A 507 5.92 30.72 -2.89
N PRO A 508 6.03 30.05 -4.03
CA PRO A 508 7.07 29.04 -4.26
C PRO A 508 8.47 29.58 -3.91
N GLY A 509 9.25 28.78 -3.18
CA GLY A 509 10.62 29.13 -2.76
C GLY A 509 10.69 30.08 -1.55
N LYS A 510 9.56 30.54 -1.01
CA LYS A 510 9.55 31.35 0.22
C LYS A 510 9.28 30.49 1.46
N GLN A 511 10.07 30.73 2.49
CA GLN A 511 9.84 30.13 3.82
C GLN A 511 8.75 30.89 4.57
N LEU A 512 8.00 30.18 5.40
CA LEU A 512 7.10 30.73 6.40
C LEU A 512 7.80 30.75 7.76
N GLN A 513 7.48 31.72 8.59
CA GLN A 513 7.93 31.74 9.96
C GLN A 513 6.87 31.12 10.87
N MET A 514 7.25 30.12 11.66
CA MET A 514 6.44 29.57 12.73
C MET A 514 7.05 29.97 14.08
N VAL A 515 6.24 30.59 14.92
CA VAL A 515 6.66 31.00 16.26
C VAL A 515 5.96 30.11 17.29
N PHE A 516 6.75 29.42 18.09
CA PHE A 516 6.26 28.58 19.18
C PHE A 516 6.42 29.35 20.48
N ASN A 517 5.30 29.87 21.01
CA ASN A 517 5.27 30.62 22.25
C ASN A 517 5.12 29.65 23.43
N HIS A 518 6.15 29.48 24.22
CA HIS A 518 6.17 28.59 25.37
C HIS A 518 5.41 29.14 26.58
N ALA A 519 4.97 28.25 27.46
CA ALA A 519 4.20 28.63 28.65
C ALA A 519 4.99 29.51 29.63
N ASP A 520 6.32 29.47 29.58
CA ASP A 520 7.22 30.34 30.38
C ASP A 520 7.45 31.73 29.79
N GLY A 521 6.83 32.06 28.67
CA GLY A 521 6.94 33.33 27.98
C GLY A 521 8.13 33.44 27.01
N THR A 522 8.91 32.40 26.83
CA THR A 522 9.96 32.31 25.78
C THR A 522 9.38 31.83 24.44
N SER A 523 10.13 32.04 23.36
CA SER A 523 9.71 31.62 22.03
C SER A 523 10.92 31.25 21.16
#